data_576e38df64e8da959e82f504ae6e11c6
#
_entry.id   576e38df64e8da959e82f504ae6e11c6
#
_cell.length_a   1.000
_cell.length_b   1.000
_cell.length_c   1.000
_cell.angle_alpha   90.00
_cell.angle_beta   90.00
_cell.angle_gamma   90.00
#
_symmetry.space_group_name_H-M   'P 1'
#
loop_
_entity.id
_entity.type
_entity.pdbx_description
1 polymer ?
#
loop_
_entity_poly.entity_id
_entity_poly.type
_entity_poly.pdbx_seq_one_letter_code
_entity_poly.pdbx_strand_id
1 'polypeptide(L)'
;MTKIALIGEFHDAGKEILTSNKINFIEIFDYDFENLKKQLADCDAIGVRTAKLPAEVLSHCKSLKIVARHGVGYDSVDLKYLNQKKIPLAITGKSNAVSVAEHVITMFLVTARKIIECHEIVKKGEYTKKTLIQNTVELFNKKILIIGYGRIGKEVAKRLH
;
A
#
# COMPACT_ATOMS: atom_id res chain seq x y z
N MET A 1 -7.20 -6.14 -29.81
CA MET A 1 -7.69 -6.64 -28.49
C MET A 1 -6.94 -5.89 -27.42
N THR A 2 -7.61 -5.38 -26.39
CA THR A 2 -6.94 -4.66 -25.29
C THR A 2 -6.10 -5.64 -24.48
N LYS A 3 -4.82 -5.34 -24.26
CA LYS A 3 -3.88 -6.15 -23.47
C LYS A 3 -3.56 -5.44 -22.17
N ILE A 4 -3.82 -6.10 -21.05
CA ILE A 4 -3.55 -5.57 -19.70
C ILE A 4 -2.46 -6.41 -19.04
N ALA A 5 -1.51 -5.77 -18.39
CA ALA A 5 -0.54 -6.41 -17.52
C ALA A 5 -0.86 -6.10 -16.05
N LEU A 6 -0.91 -7.12 -15.21
CA LEU A 6 -0.98 -7.00 -13.76
C LEU A 6 0.39 -7.35 -13.17
N ILE A 7 1.07 -6.37 -12.58
CA ILE A 7 2.39 -6.55 -11.99
C ILE A 7 2.27 -6.69 -10.49
N GLY A 8 2.53 -7.90 -10.00
CA GLY A 8 2.35 -8.30 -8.62
C GLY A 8 1.04 -9.02 -8.39
N GLU A 9 0.84 -9.45 -7.16
CA GLU A 9 -0.34 -10.21 -6.76
C GLU A 9 -1.55 -9.28 -6.63
N PHE A 10 -2.61 -9.59 -7.36
CA PHE A 10 -3.92 -8.95 -7.24
C PHE A 10 -4.93 -9.96 -6.68
N HIS A 11 -5.86 -9.47 -5.86
CA HIS A 11 -6.92 -10.28 -5.30
C HIS A 11 -7.85 -10.80 -6.42
N ASP A 12 -8.34 -12.03 -6.28
CA ASP A 12 -9.15 -12.70 -7.31
C ASP A 12 -10.39 -11.90 -7.69
N ALA A 13 -11.06 -11.27 -6.73
CA ALA A 13 -12.20 -10.38 -7.03
C ALA A 13 -11.86 -9.27 -8.05
N GLY A 14 -10.62 -8.76 -8.05
CA GLY A 14 -10.18 -7.78 -9.05
C GLY A 14 -9.95 -8.43 -10.42
N LYS A 15 -9.43 -9.66 -10.46
CA LYS A 15 -9.25 -10.43 -11.69
C LYS A 15 -10.59 -10.87 -12.29
N GLU A 16 -11.55 -11.23 -11.45
CA GLU A 16 -12.90 -11.57 -11.85
C GLU A 16 -13.63 -10.42 -12.56
N ILE A 17 -13.37 -9.17 -12.13
CA ILE A 17 -13.91 -7.99 -12.83
C ILE A 17 -13.38 -7.92 -14.26
N LEU A 18 -12.11 -8.20 -14.49
CA LEU A 18 -11.53 -8.22 -15.84
C LEU A 18 -12.10 -9.37 -16.68
N THR A 19 -12.12 -10.58 -16.13
CA THR A 19 -12.61 -11.79 -16.81
C THR A 19 -14.08 -11.69 -17.18
N SER A 20 -14.94 -11.23 -16.26
CA SER A 20 -16.38 -11.07 -16.49
C SER A 20 -16.67 -10.02 -17.58
N ASN A 21 -15.79 -9.05 -17.74
CA ASN A 21 -15.86 -8.07 -18.84
C ASN A 21 -15.10 -8.53 -20.10
N LYS A 22 -14.69 -9.80 -20.19
CA LYS A 22 -13.96 -10.38 -21.33
C LYS A 22 -12.66 -9.63 -21.66
N ILE A 23 -12.01 -9.10 -20.63
CA ILE A 23 -10.73 -8.39 -20.75
C ILE A 23 -9.61 -9.39 -20.45
N ASN A 24 -8.73 -9.62 -21.43
CA ASN A 24 -7.57 -10.46 -21.27
C ASN A 24 -6.47 -9.71 -20.52
N PHE A 25 -5.78 -10.40 -19.60
CA PHE A 25 -4.64 -9.86 -18.87
C PHE A 25 -3.53 -10.91 -18.73
N ILE A 26 -2.32 -10.45 -18.51
CA ILE A 26 -1.19 -11.26 -18.10
C ILE A 26 -0.79 -10.89 -16.68
N GLU A 27 -0.32 -11.85 -15.88
CA GLU A 27 0.25 -11.61 -14.55
C GLU A 27 1.77 -11.67 -14.62
N ILE A 28 2.44 -10.70 -13.99
CA ILE A 28 3.90 -10.58 -14.00
C ILE A 28 4.39 -10.56 -12.56
N PHE A 29 5.20 -11.53 -12.18
CA PHE A 29 5.77 -11.67 -10.83
C PHE A 29 7.29 -11.43 -10.79
N ASP A 30 7.94 -11.46 -11.94
CA ASP A 30 9.34 -11.08 -12.08
C ASP A 30 9.45 -9.59 -12.44
N TYR A 31 10.04 -8.82 -11.53
CA TYR A 31 10.11 -7.35 -11.60
C TYR A 31 11.46 -6.87 -12.14
N ASP A 32 12.26 -7.76 -12.69
CA ASP A 32 13.46 -7.36 -13.42
C ASP A 32 13.09 -6.41 -14.58
N PHE A 33 13.88 -5.35 -14.76
CA PHE A 33 13.53 -4.30 -15.72
C PHE A 33 13.58 -4.79 -17.17
N GLU A 34 14.48 -5.67 -17.52
CA GLU A 34 14.54 -6.23 -18.88
C GLU A 34 13.33 -7.14 -19.15
N ASN A 35 12.91 -7.91 -18.15
CA ASN A 35 11.69 -8.70 -18.24
C ASN A 35 10.45 -7.80 -18.37
N LEU A 36 10.34 -6.75 -17.55
CA LEU A 36 9.23 -5.79 -17.63
C LEU A 36 9.18 -5.09 -19.00
N LYS A 37 10.31 -4.60 -19.52
CA LYS A 37 10.39 -3.98 -20.84
C LYS A 37 9.83 -4.89 -21.94
N LYS A 38 10.20 -6.17 -21.89
CA LYS A 38 9.77 -7.17 -22.88
C LYS A 38 8.27 -7.47 -22.77
N GLN A 39 7.76 -7.71 -21.56
CA GLN A 39 6.37 -8.12 -21.35
C GLN A 39 5.36 -6.97 -21.50
N LEU A 40 5.78 -5.73 -21.22
CA LEU A 40 4.92 -4.56 -21.26
C LEU A 40 4.91 -3.85 -22.62
N ALA A 41 5.76 -4.22 -23.57
CA ALA A 41 6.01 -3.49 -24.80
C ALA A 41 4.74 -3.17 -25.62
N ASP A 42 3.77 -4.08 -25.64
CA ASP A 42 2.52 -3.99 -26.39
C ASP A 42 1.27 -3.90 -25.49
N CYS A 43 1.44 -3.64 -24.21
CA CYS A 43 0.33 -3.50 -23.29
C CYS A 43 -0.36 -2.14 -23.41
N ASP A 44 -1.70 -2.14 -23.39
CA ASP A 44 -2.54 -0.94 -23.39
C ASP A 44 -2.71 -0.36 -21.98
N ALA A 45 -2.69 -1.21 -20.96
CA ALA A 45 -2.86 -0.81 -19.58
C ALA A 45 -1.97 -1.63 -18.63
N ILE A 46 -1.51 -1.01 -17.56
CA ILE A 46 -0.70 -1.63 -16.53
C ILE A 46 -1.38 -1.45 -15.17
N GLY A 47 -1.70 -2.57 -14.51
CA GLY A 47 -1.99 -2.60 -13.08
C GLY A 47 -0.69 -2.89 -12.32
N VAL A 48 -0.31 -2.05 -11.37
CA VAL A 48 0.91 -2.25 -10.57
C VAL A 48 0.63 -2.16 -9.09
N ARG A 49 1.21 -3.07 -8.30
CA ARG A 49 1.08 -3.05 -6.84
C ARG A 49 2.33 -2.48 -6.17
N THR A 50 3.45 -3.15 -6.21
CA THR A 50 4.68 -2.79 -5.49
C THR A 50 5.89 -2.58 -6.38
N ALA A 51 5.87 -3.08 -7.61
CA ALA A 51 6.97 -2.96 -8.55
C ALA A 51 7.26 -1.49 -8.91
N LYS A 52 8.51 -1.21 -9.24
CA LYS A 52 8.92 0.10 -9.75
C LYS A 52 8.68 0.18 -11.25
N LEU A 53 8.13 1.30 -11.70
CA LEU A 53 7.91 1.64 -13.11
C LEU A 53 8.65 2.95 -13.44
N PRO A 54 9.98 2.91 -13.58
CA PRO A 54 10.74 4.10 -13.98
C PRO A 54 10.52 4.42 -15.46
N ALA A 55 10.91 5.63 -15.88
CA ALA A 55 10.86 6.05 -17.29
C ALA A 55 11.54 5.06 -18.23
N GLU A 56 12.61 4.41 -17.78
CA GLU A 56 13.33 3.40 -18.53
C GLU A 56 12.44 2.22 -18.96
N VAL A 57 11.59 1.72 -18.07
CA VAL A 57 10.61 0.65 -18.36
C VAL A 57 9.46 1.20 -19.19
N LEU A 58 8.85 2.31 -18.72
CA LEU A 58 7.69 2.91 -19.36
C LEU A 58 7.93 3.35 -20.81
N SER A 59 9.16 3.72 -21.18
CA SER A 59 9.51 4.13 -22.54
C SER A 59 9.40 3.01 -23.57
N HIS A 60 9.42 1.75 -23.13
CA HIS A 60 9.23 0.58 -23.99
C HIS A 60 7.75 0.25 -24.23
N CYS A 61 6.83 0.79 -23.43
CA CYS A 61 5.39 0.53 -23.54
C CYS A 61 4.75 1.40 -24.62
N LYS A 62 4.83 0.99 -25.88
CA LYS A 62 4.43 1.80 -27.05
C LYS A 62 2.92 2.08 -27.15
N SER A 63 2.12 1.18 -26.61
CA SER A 63 0.63 1.23 -26.68
C SER A 63 -0.03 1.69 -25.39
N LEU A 64 0.76 2.05 -24.37
CA LEU A 64 0.26 2.32 -23.03
C LEU A 64 -0.66 3.54 -22.96
N LYS A 65 -1.88 3.32 -22.47
CA LYS A 65 -2.95 4.32 -22.36
C LYS A 65 -3.22 4.74 -20.93
N ILE A 66 -2.94 3.86 -19.94
CA ILE A 66 -3.21 4.10 -18.53
C ILE A 66 -2.32 3.24 -17.65
N VAL A 67 -1.91 3.79 -16.50
CA VAL A 67 -1.33 3.04 -15.38
C VAL A 67 -2.31 3.10 -14.22
N ALA A 68 -2.62 1.96 -13.61
CA ALA A 68 -3.44 1.85 -12.40
C ALA A 68 -2.58 1.32 -11.26
N ARG A 69 -2.30 2.17 -10.26
CA ARG A 69 -1.55 1.77 -9.06
C ARG A 69 -2.51 1.24 -8.00
N HIS A 70 -2.39 -0.03 -7.66
CA HIS A 70 -3.11 -0.65 -6.54
C HIS A 70 -2.53 -0.17 -5.21
N GLY A 71 -2.97 0.98 -4.76
CA GLY A 71 -2.54 1.65 -3.53
C GLY A 71 -2.66 3.17 -3.62
N VAL A 72 -2.34 3.85 -2.52
CA VAL A 72 -2.48 5.31 -2.38
C VAL A 72 -1.22 6.05 -2.81
N GLY A 73 -0.05 5.59 -2.36
CA GLY A 73 1.24 6.16 -2.76
C GLY A 73 1.62 5.74 -4.18
N TYR A 74 2.31 6.58 -4.90
CA TYR A 74 2.71 6.34 -6.29
C TYR A 74 4.20 6.64 -6.56
N ASP A 75 5.01 6.69 -5.52
CA ASP A 75 6.46 6.99 -5.60
C ASP A 75 7.23 5.94 -6.43
N SER A 76 6.66 4.74 -6.61
CA SER A 76 7.22 3.69 -7.44
C SER A 76 6.99 3.89 -8.95
N VAL A 77 6.20 4.90 -9.36
CA VAL A 77 5.86 5.16 -10.76
C VAL A 77 6.43 6.51 -11.19
N ASP A 78 7.12 6.56 -12.32
CA ASP A 78 7.66 7.82 -12.85
C ASP A 78 6.53 8.73 -13.38
N LEU A 79 5.99 9.55 -12.46
CA LEU A 79 4.92 10.49 -12.78
C LEU A 79 5.36 11.56 -13.79
N LYS A 80 6.64 11.96 -13.78
CA LYS A 80 7.15 12.95 -14.74
C LYS A 80 7.06 12.42 -16.16
N TYR A 81 7.46 11.17 -16.37
CA TYR A 81 7.33 10.50 -17.66
C TYR A 81 5.87 10.36 -18.10
N LEU A 82 4.99 9.89 -17.21
CA LEU A 82 3.56 9.74 -17.52
C LEU A 82 2.92 11.07 -17.93
N ASN A 83 3.23 12.15 -17.21
CA ASN A 83 2.73 13.50 -17.51
C ASN A 83 3.22 14.00 -18.89
N GLN A 84 4.50 13.80 -19.20
CA GLN A 84 5.05 14.16 -20.52
C GLN A 84 4.38 13.41 -21.66
N LYS A 85 4.01 12.16 -21.44
CA LYS A 85 3.33 11.30 -22.43
C LYS A 85 1.80 11.43 -22.38
N LYS A 86 1.26 12.23 -21.45
CA LYS A 86 -0.20 12.39 -21.22
C LYS A 86 -0.89 11.07 -20.90
N ILE A 87 -0.20 10.15 -20.21
CA ILE A 87 -0.72 8.88 -19.76
C ILE A 87 -1.31 9.07 -18.35
N PRO A 88 -2.60 8.84 -18.11
CA PRO A 88 -3.22 8.99 -16.82
C PRO A 88 -2.73 7.92 -15.82
N LEU A 89 -2.59 8.33 -14.55
CA LEU A 89 -2.35 7.45 -13.41
C LEU A 89 -3.60 7.37 -12.54
N ALA A 90 -4.19 6.19 -12.42
CA ALA A 90 -5.25 5.90 -11.45
C ALA A 90 -4.65 5.37 -10.15
N ILE A 91 -5.20 5.78 -9.01
CA ILE A 91 -4.79 5.30 -7.67
C ILE A 91 -6.02 4.94 -6.83
N THR A 92 -5.85 4.06 -5.84
CA THR A 92 -6.93 3.67 -4.91
C THR A 92 -6.98 4.62 -3.70
N GLY A 93 -7.31 5.87 -3.97
CA GLY A 93 -7.09 7.01 -3.06
C GLY A 93 -7.67 6.94 -1.64
N LYS A 94 -8.73 6.12 -1.36
CA LYS A 94 -9.39 6.08 -0.04
C LYS A 94 -9.38 4.71 0.62
N SER A 95 -8.90 3.68 -0.04
CA SER A 95 -9.13 2.28 0.33
C SER A 95 -8.51 1.85 1.67
N ASN A 96 -7.41 2.47 2.09
CA ASN A 96 -6.68 2.06 3.30
C ASN A 96 -6.73 3.07 4.46
N ALA A 97 -7.48 4.17 4.35
CA ALA A 97 -7.45 5.24 5.36
C ALA A 97 -7.94 4.75 6.74
N VAL A 98 -8.96 3.91 6.76
CA VAL A 98 -9.50 3.28 7.98
C VAL A 98 -8.47 2.32 8.58
N SER A 99 -7.96 1.39 7.78
CA SER A 99 -6.99 0.39 8.25
C SER A 99 -5.70 1.02 8.79
N VAL A 100 -5.20 2.07 8.13
CA VAL A 100 -4.02 2.81 8.61
C VAL A 100 -4.33 3.53 9.92
N ALA A 101 -5.50 4.14 10.06
CA ALA A 101 -5.88 4.80 11.30
C ALA A 101 -5.99 3.81 12.47
N GLU A 102 -6.56 2.63 12.25
CA GLU A 102 -6.63 1.55 13.25
C GLU A 102 -5.22 1.07 13.63
N HIS A 103 -4.34 0.93 12.65
CA HIS A 103 -2.95 0.58 12.91
C HIS A 103 -2.24 1.64 13.77
N VAL A 104 -2.47 2.94 13.54
CA VAL A 104 -1.92 4.03 14.36
C VAL A 104 -2.40 3.91 15.81
N ILE A 105 -3.70 3.68 16.05
CA ILE A 105 -4.23 3.49 17.41
C ILE A 105 -3.61 2.25 18.07
N THR A 106 -3.49 1.16 17.31
CA THR A 106 -2.82 -0.05 17.80
C THR A 106 -1.39 0.25 18.22
N MET A 107 -0.61 0.97 17.41
CA MET A 107 0.77 1.33 17.74
C MET A 107 0.86 2.22 19.01
N PHE A 108 -0.06 3.17 19.19
CA PHE A 108 -0.13 3.94 20.42
C PHE A 108 -0.32 3.05 21.65
N LEU A 109 -1.28 2.13 21.60
CA LEU A 109 -1.57 1.23 22.73
C LEU A 109 -0.44 0.22 22.96
N VAL A 110 0.10 -0.38 21.91
CA VAL A 110 1.23 -1.32 21.99
C VAL A 110 2.43 -0.65 22.66
N THR A 111 2.77 0.57 22.23
CA THR A 111 3.91 1.32 22.77
C THR A 111 3.65 1.79 24.19
N ALA A 112 2.50 2.42 24.44
CA ALA A 112 2.17 2.98 25.74
C ALA A 112 2.05 1.90 26.83
N ARG A 113 1.53 0.73 26.47
CA ARG A 113 1.32 -0.40 27.38
C ARG A 113 2.44 -1.43 27.35
N LYS A 114 3.47 -1.22 26.52
CA LYS A 114 4.59 -2.15 26.35
C LYS A 114 4.15 -3.59 26.07
N ILE A 115 3.20 -3.75 25.16
CA ILE A 115 2.57 -5.06 24.92
C ILE A 115 3.58 -6.12 24.45
N ILE A 116 4.58 -5.73 23.65
CA ILE A 116 5.61 -6.67 23.16
C ILE A 116 6.45 -7.20 24.32
N GLU A 117 6.91 -6.31 25.21
CA GLU A 117 7.68 -6.70 26.40
C GLU A 117 6.83 -7.56 27.33
N CYS A 118 5.55 -7.22 27.54
CA CYS A 118 4.62 -8.02 28.31
C CYS A 118 4.47 -9.44 27.73
N HIS A 119 4.32 -9.54 26.41
CA HIS A 119 4.20 -10.81 25.71
C HIS A 119 5.42 -11.70 25.95
N GLU A 120 6.63 -11.15 25.79
CA GLU A 120 7.87 -11.90 26.00
C GLU A 120 8.03 -12.40 27.46
N ILE A 121 7.63 -11.59 28.43
CA ILE A 121 7.66 -11.97 29.86
C ILE A 121 6.69 -13.14 30.11
N VAL A 122 5.48 -13.04 29.61
CA VAL A 122 4.47 -14.11 29.76
C VAL A 122 4.93 -15.40 29.10
N LYS A 123 5.48 -15.31 27.89
CA LYS A 123 6.00 -16.45 27.11
C LYS A 123 7.13 -17.20 27.86
N LYS A 124 7.94 -16.46 28.64
CA LYS A 124 9.00 -17.04 29.49
C LYS A 124 8.50 -17.59 30.83
N GLY A 125 7.20 -17.49 31.13
CA GLY A 125 6.63 -17.88 32.41
C GLY A 125 6.95 -16.92 33.57
N GLU A 126 7.41 -15.71 33.25
CA GLU A 126 7.90 -14.71 34.24
C GLU A 126 6.82 -13.68 34.64
N TYR A 127 5.57 -13.93 34.33
CA TYR A 127 4.43 -13.00 34.54
C TYR A 127 4.21 -12.58 35.99
N THR A 128 4.78 -13.28 36.97
CA THR A 128 4.75 -12.91 38.40
C THR A 128 5.71 -11.77 38.75
N LYS A 129 6.71 -11.52 37.90
CA LYS A 129 7.73 -10.47 38.10
C LYS A 129 7.19 -9.10 37.65
N LYS A 130 6.21 -8.55 38.38
CA LYS A 130 5.54 -7.27 38.02
C LYS A 130 6.49 -6.09 37.86
N THR A 131 7.69 -6.14 38.48
CA THR A 131 8.73 -5.11 38.37
C THR A 131 9.45 -5.07 37.04
N LEU A 132 9.29 -6.07 36.17
CA LEU A 132 9.95 -6.12 34.86
C LEU A 132 9.34 -5.13 33.85
N ILE A 133 8.09 -4.71 34.09
CA ILE A 133 7.40 -3.76 33.21
C ILE A 133 7.28 -2.41 33.92
N GLN A 134 8.25 -1.54 33.64
CA GLN A 134 8.25 -0.18 34.17
C GLN A 134 7.83 0.84 33.11
N ASN A 135 7.34 2.00 33.56
CA ASN A 135 7.04 3.14 32.69
C ASN A 135 5.96 2.88 31.62
N THR A 136 4.92 2.12 31.96
CA THR A 136 3.71 2.07 31.12
C THR A 136 2.95 3.39 31.25
N VAL A 137 2.29 3.81 30.18
CA VAL A 137 1.55 5.06 30.11
C VAL A 137 0.10 4.78 29.75
N GLU A 138 -0.81 5.47 30.42
CA GLU A 138 -2.22 5.54 30.00
C GLU A 138 -2.40 6.63 28.94
N LEU A 139 -3.18 6.36 27.90
CA LEU A 139 -3.49 7.37 26.87
C LEU A 139 -4.63 8.30 27.27
N PHE A 140 -5.38 7.93 28.31
CA PHE A 140 -6.49 8.74 28.83
C PHE A 140 -6.01 10.14 29.21
N ASN A 141 -6.73 11.17 28.77
CA ASN A 141 -6.39 12.58 28.96
C ASN A 141 -5.01 13.03 28.42
N LYS A 142 -4.40 12.28 27.53
CA LYS A 142 -3.15 12.69 26.88
C LYS A 142 -3.44 13.58 25.67
N LYS A 143 -2.61 14.60 25.50
CA LYS A 143 -2.65 15.47 24.33
C LYS A 143 -1.92 14.78 23.18
N ILE A 144 -2.57 14.67 22.03
CA ILE A 144 -2.02 14.08 20.82
C ILE A 144 -1.94 15.17 19.74
N LEU A 145 -0.79 15.32 19.14
CA LEU A 145 -0.57 16.19 17.98
C LEU A 145 -0.65 15.35 16.70
N ILE A 146 -1.50 15.75 15.78
CA ILE A 146 -1.60 15.14 14.45
C ILE A 146 -0.97 16.10 13.44
N ILE A 147 0.16 15.67 12.84
CA ILE A 147 0.82 16.41 11.77
C ILE A 147 0.30 15.87 10.44
N GLY A 148 -0.50 16.67 9.72
CA GLY A 148 -1.20 16.26 8.52
C GLY A 148 -2.65 15.81 8.78
N TYR A 149 -3.61 16.64 8.41
CA TYR A 149 -5.05 16.39 8.62
C TYR A 149 -5.76 16.04 7.31
N GLY A 150 -5.13 15.10 6.55
CA GLY A 150 -5.69 14.52 5.33
C GLY A 150 -6.66 13.37 5.62
N ARG A 151 -6.83 12.48 4.65
CA ARG A 151 -7.74 11.31 4.75
C ARG A 151 -7.45 10.45 5.96
N ILE A 152 -6.19 10.07 6.17
CA ILE A 152 -5.75 9.23 7.30
C ILE A 152 -5.84 10.01 8.61
N GLY A 153 -5.31 11.23 8.67
CA GLY A 153 -5.31 12.04 9.88
C GLY A 153 -6.73 12.31 10.43
N LYS A 154 -7.71 12.48 9.55
CA LYS A 154 -9.12 12.60 9.93
C LYS A 154 -9.66 11.30 10.54
N GLU A 155 -9.32 10.14 9.97
CA GLU A 155 -9.75 8.86 10.51
C GLU A 155 -9.06 8.52 11.85
N VAL A 156 -7.80 8.94 12.04
CA VAL A 156 -7.10 8.86 13.34
C VAL A 156 -7.80 9.73 14.37
N ALA A 157 -8.06 11.00 14.04
CA ALA A 157 -8.70 11.94 14.95
C ALA A 157 -10.07 11.45 15.44
N LYS A 158 -10.89 10.88 14.56
CA LYS A 158 -12.19 10.28 14.91
C LYS A 158 -12.09 9.17 15.96
N ARG A 159 -10.99 8.42 15.99
CA ARG A 159 -10.76 7.31 16.91
C ARG A 159 -10.10 7.72 18.21
N LEU A 160 -9.58 8.94 18.26
CA LEU A 160 -8.95 9.52 19.45
C LEU A 160 -9.92 10.38 20.26
N HIS A 161 -11.09 10.68 19.71
CA HIS A 161 -12.16 11.42 20.34
C HIS A 161 -13.08 10.47 21.09
#